data_bc9d2f3dbd11451db941e1fb529d6fc8
#
_entry.id   bc9d2f3dbd11451db941e1fb529d6fc8
#
_cell.length_a   1.000
_cell.length_b   1.000
_cell.length_c   1.000
_cell.angle_alpha   90.00
_cell.angle_beta   90.00
_cell.angle_gamma   90.00
#
_symmetry.space_group_name_H-M   'P 1'
#
loop_
_entity.id
_entity.type
_entity.pdbx_description
1 polymer ?
#
loop_
_entity_poly.entity_id
_entity_poly.type
_entity_poly.pdbx_seq_one_letter_code
_entity_poly.pdbx_strand_id
1 'polypeptide(L)'
;MGKWTISAKELAEEIKAAKKVGHQTSRTEPRAVLARYDRKSGRIIVDLRSGVSFLFPTNLAQGLADALPKDLAQVNVLADGFALYWKSLDVALSIPDLLMGVFGSKSWMLRIYSEIGRKGGSQTSPIKARASRHNGQLGGRPKKASAA
;
A
#
# COMPACT_ATOMS: atom_id res chain seq x y z
N MET A 1 -24.76 -3.12 -30.98
CA MET A 1 -23.88 -3.59 -29.92
C MET A 1 -23.18 -4.86 -30.39
N GLY A 2 -21.90 -4.79 -30.73
CA GLY A 2 -21.11 -5.93 -31.17
C GLY A 2 -20.92 -6.90 -29.99
N LYS A 3 -21.41 -8.13 -30.14
CA LYS A 3 -21.05 -9.22 -29.22
C LYS A 3 -19.59 -9.56 -29.46
N TRP A 4 -18.73 -9.25 -28.49
CA TRP A 4 -17.36 -9.74 -28.43
C TRP A 4 -17.42 -11.25 -28.16
N THR A 5 -17.33 -12.07 -29.21
CA THR A 5 -17.23 -13.53 -29.11
C THR A 5 -15.76 -13.90 -29.35
N ILE A 6 -15.01 -14.09 -28.28
CA ILE A 6 -13.67 -14.70 -28.36
C ILE A 6 -13.87 -16.18 -28.69
N SER A 7 -13.18 -16.71 -29.70
CA SER A 7 -13.21 -18.12 -30.02
C SER A 7 -12.60 -18.96 -28.89
N ALA A 8 -13.07 -20.20 -28.72
CA ALA A 8 -12.53 -21.10 -27.67
C ALA A 8 -11.01 -21.33 -27.83
N LYS A 9 -10.48 -21.25 -29.07
CA LYS A 9 -9.06 -21.39 -29.36
C LYS A 9 -8.26 -20.16 -28.90
N GLU A 10 -8.72 -18.96 -29.21
CA GLU A 10 -8.11 -17.70 -28.77
C GLU A 10 -8.11 -17.59 -27.22
N LEU A 11 -9.23 -17.97 -26.59
CA LEU A 11 -9.30 -18.01 -25.12
C LEU A 11 -8.29 -19.01 -24.53
N ALA A 12 -8.13 -20.18 -25.13
CA ALA A 12 -7.16 -21.17 -24.66
C ALA A 12 -5.71 -20.69 -24.82
N GLU A 13 -5.39 -19.98 -25.90
CA GLU A 13 -4.06 -19.38 -26.14
C GLU A 13 -3.77 -18.24 -25.15
N GLU A 14 -4.76 -17.37 -24.89
CA GLU A 14 -4.64 -16.31 -23.89
C GLU A 14 -4.45 -16.87 -22.48
N ILE A 15 -5.20 -17.91 -22.10
CA ILE A 15 -5.04 -18.59 -20.80
C ILE A 15 -3.64 -19.20 -20.67
N LYS A 16 -3.13 -19.80 -21.75
CA LYS A 16 -1.78 -20.39 -21.77
C LYS A 16 -0.70 -19.32 -21.62
N ALA A 17 -0.85 -18.20 -22.34
CA ALA A 17 0.05 -17.05 -22.24
C ALA A 17 0.02 -16.42 -20.84
N ALA A 18 -1.18 -16.20 -20.27
CA ALA A 18 -1.38 -15.68 -18.94
C ALA A 18 -0.76 -16.59 -17.85
N LYS A 19 -0.92 -17.91 -17.97
CA LYS A 19 -0.29 -18.88 -17.08
C LYS A 19 1.24 -18.82 -17.15
N LYS A 20 1.80 -18.68 -18.34
CA LYS A 20 3.26 -18.57 -18.53
C LYS A 20 3.82 -17.31 -17.87
N VAL A 21 3.16 -16.17 -18.06
CA VAL A 21 3.51 -14.90 -17.39
C VAL A 21 3.35 -15.04 -15.89
N GLY A 22 2.24 -15.61 -15.41
CA GLY A 22 2.00 -15.85 -13.99
C GLY A 22 3.06 -16.73 -13.33
N HIS A 23 3.56 -17.77 -14.01
CA HIS A 23 4.66 -18.60 -13.52
C HIS A 23 6.02 -17.86 -13.47
N GLN A 24 6.27 -16.96 -14.43
CA GLN A 24 7.48 -16.13 -14.41
C GLN A 24 7.45 -15.10 -13.27
N THR A 25 6.36 -14.38 -13.13
CA THR A 25 6.17 -13.39 -12.06
C THR A 25 6.15 -14.05 -10.67
N SER A 26 5.58 -15.25 -10.53
CA SER A 26 5.60 -16.02 -9.28
C SER A 26 7.01 -16.35 -8.78
N ARG A 27 8.02 -16.38 -9.67
CA ARG A 27 9.42 -16.65 -9.32
C ARG A 27 10.20 -15.40 -8.93
N THR A 28 9.82 -14.25 -9.45
CA THR A 28 10.54 -12.98 -9.28
C THR A 28 9.89 -12.03 -8.29
N GLU A 29 8.57 -12.14 -8.10
CA GLU A 29 7.83 -11.29 -7.17
C GLU A 29 7.77 -11.90 -5.76
N PRO A 30 7.75 -11.06 -4.72
CA PRO A 30 7.58 -11.51 -3.36
C PRO A 30 6.19 -12.14 -3.17
N ARG A 31 6.15 -13.29 -2.49
CA ARG A 31 4.93 -14.09 -2.24
C ARG A 31 4.76 -14.35 -0.76
N ALA A 32 3.57 -14.13 -0.24
CA ALA A 32 3.22 -14.48 1.13
C ALA A 32 3.00 -16.00 1.28
N VAL A 33 3.44 -16.54 2.40
CA VAL A 33 3.14 -17.91 2.84
C VAL A 33 2.06 -17.88 3.90
N LEU A 34 2.14 -16.90 4.80
CA LEU A 34 1.22 -16.75 5.93
C LEU A 34 0.94 -15.27 6.17
N ALA A 35 -0.27 -14.98 6.61
CA ALA A 35 -0.63 -13.68 7.15
C ALA A 35 -1.48 -13.86 8.40
N ARG A 36 -1.31 -12.97 9.38
CA ARG A 36 -2.10 -12.98 10.63
C ARG A 36 -2.27 -11.57 11.18
N TYR A 37 -3.36 -11.37 11.88
CA TYR A 37 -3.62 -10.14 12.63
C TYR A 37 -3.12 -10.28 14.06
N ASP A 38 -2.26 -9.36 14.48
CA ASP A 38 -1.85 -9.23 15.87
C ASP A 38 -2.72 -8.19 16.59
N ARG A 39 -3.61 -8.67 17.45
CA ARG A 39 -4.54 -7.83 18.24
C ARG A 39 -3.83 -6.89 19.20
N LYS A 40 -2.66 -7.26 19.72
CA LYS A 40 -1.94 -6.44 20.71
C LYS A 40 -1.36 -5.18 20.06
N SER A 41 -0.78 -5.34 18.87
CA SER A 41 -0.16 -4.23 18.14
C SER A 41 -1.08 -3.56 17.12
N GLY A 42 -2.23 -4.15 16.78
CA GLY A 42 -3.14 -3.66 15.74
C GLY A 42 -2.54 -3.77 14.33
N ARG A 43 -1.69 -4.76 14.08
CA ARG A 43 -0.92 -4.91 12.84
C ARG A 43 -1.22 -6.21 12.13
N ILE A 44 -1.10 -6.19 10.81
CA ILE A 44 -1.01 -7.41 10.00
C ILE A 44 0.45 -7.80 9.90
N ILE A 45 0.75 -9.05 10.21
CA ILE A 45 2.08 -9.66 10.07
C ILE A 45 2.01 -10.60 8.89
N VAL A 46 2.96 -10.49 7.98
CA VAL A 46 3.04 -11.27 6.74
C VAL A 46 4.40 -11.94 6.65
N ASP A 47 4.39 -13.25 6.51
CA ASP A 47 5.59 -14.05 6.31
C ASP A 47 5.72 -14.38 4.81
N LEU A 48 6.85 -14.05 4.21
CA LEU A 48 7.13 -14.25 2.79
C LEU A 48 7.82 -15.59 2.54
N ARG A 49 7.66 -16.11 1.34
CA ARG A 49 8.32 -17.33 0.85
C ARG A 49 9.86 -17.23 0.93
N SER A 50 10.41 -16.02 0.85
CA SER A 50 11.85 -15.76 1.01
C SER A 50 12.37 -15.94 2.44
N GLY A 51 11.49 -16.13 3.43
CA GLY A 51 11.85 -16.16 4.85
C GLY A 51 11.85 -14.78 5.53
N VAL A 52 11.63 -13.71 4.78
CA VAL A 52 11.45 -12.36 5.32
C VAL A 52 10.03 -12.18 5.82
N SER A 53 9.85 -11.54 6.96
CA SER A 53 8.55 -11.12 7.47
C SER A 53 8.46 -9.60 7.47
N PHE A 54 7.30 -9.06 7.13
CA PHE A 54 7.00 -7.63 7.30
C PHE A 54 5.67 -7.45 8.01
N LEU A 55 5.46 -6.26 8.53
CA LEU A 55 4.22 -5.93 9.22
C LEU A 55 3.81 -4.49 8.89
N PHE A 56 2.50 -4.26 8.90
CA PHE A 56 1.94 -2.93 8.72
C PHE A 56 0.72 -2.70 9.62
N PRO A 57 0.50 -1.45 10.09
CA PRO A 57 -0.65 -1.12 10.89
C PRO A 57 -1.91 -1.05 10.00
N THR A 58 -3.03 -1.56 10.50
CA THR A 58 -4.29 -1.65 9.73
C THR A 58 -4.87 -0.29 9.37
N ASN A 59 -4.62 0.74 10.18
CA ASN A 59 -5.09 2.11 9.94
C ASN A 59 -4.47 2.78 8.71
N LEU A 60 -3.37 2.26 8.16
CA LEU A 60 -2.79 2.76 6.91
C LEU A 60 -3.44 2.14 5.67
N ALA A 61 -4.04 0.96 5.80
CA ALA A 61 -4.57 0.21 4.66
C ALA A 61 -6.03 0.56 4.39
N GLN A 62 -6.32 0.89 3.14
CA GLN A 62 -7.67 1.20 2.67
C GLN A 62 -8.60 0.00 2.89
N GLY A 63 -9.75 0.25 3.51
CA GLY A 63 -10.73 -0.78 3.83
C GLY A 63 -10.45 -1.56 5.13
N LEU A 64 -9.27 -1.42 5.74
CA LEU A 64 -8.94 -2.04 7.02
C LEU A 64 -8.91 -1.05 8.19
N ALA A 65 -8.83 0.26 7.92
CA ALA A 65 -8.62 1.29 8.94
C ALA A 65 -9.69 1.31 10.03
N ASP A 66 -10.95 1.11 9.64
CA ASP A 66 -12.10 1.13 10.54
C ASP A 66 -12.69 -0.26 10.80
N ALA A 67 -11.99 -1.32 10.40
CA ALA A 67 -12.47 -2.68 10.51
C ALA A 67 -12.37 -3.22 11.93
N LEU A 68 -13.32 -4.08 12.30
CA LEU A 68 -13.34 -4.71 13.62
C LEU A 68 -12.23 -5.77 13.74
N PRO A 69 -11.66 -5.97 14.94
CA PRO A 69 -10.62 -6.98 15.17
C PRO A 69 -10.99 -8.40 14.73
N LYS A 70 -12.27 -8.75 14.81
CA LYS A 70 -12.79 -10.06 14.37
C LYS A 70 -12.68 -10.25 12.85
N ASP A 71 -12.89 -9.16 12.09
CA ASP A 71 -12.83 -9.18 10.62
C ASP A 71 -11.37 -9.12 10.15
N LEU A 72 -10.54 -8.32 10.82
CA LEU A 72 -9.09 -8.26 10.57
C LEU A 72 -8.39 -9.61 10.79
N ALA A 73 -8.88 -10.40 11.75
CA ALA A 73 -8.34 -11.74 12.03
C ALA A 73 -8.64 -12.76 10.92
N GLN A 74 -9.57 -12.47 10.00
CA GLN A 74 -9.96 -13.34 8.89
C GLN A 74 -9.13 -13.11 7.62
N VAL A 75 -7.89 -12.69 7.77
CA VAL A 75 -6.96 -12.52 6.63
C VAL A 75 -6.65 -13.87 6.00
N ASN A 76 -6.72 -13.92 4.67
CA ASN A 76 -6.36 -15.09 3.86
C ASN A 76 -5.30 -14.71 2.83
N VAL A 77 -4.43 -15.66 2.52
CA VAL A 77 -3.44 -15.53 1.44
C VAL A 77 -4.05 -16.15 0.17
N LEU A 78 -4.14 -15.37 -0.90
CA LEU A 78 -4.70 -15.79 -2.18
C LEU A 78 -3.68 -15.68 -3.33
N ALA A 79 -4.05 -16.25 -4.48
CA ALA A 79 -3.29 -16.17 -5.74
C ALA A 79 -1.82 -16.56 -5.57
N ASP A 80 -1.58 -17.76 -5.01
CA ASP A 80 -0.24 -18.29 -4.77
C ASP A 80 0.68 -17.31 -3.99
N GLY A 81 0.10 -16.64 -2.98
CA GLY A 81 0.81 -15.69 -2.13
C GLY A 81 0.92 -14.28 -2.69
N PHE A 82 0.26 -13.96 -3.82
CA PHE A 82 0.31 -12.63 -4.41
C PHE A 82 -0.49 -11.59 -3.63
N ALA A 83 -1.61 -11.99 -3.03
CA ALA A 83 -2.53 -11.07 -2.38
C ALA A 83 -2.97 -11.54 -0.99
N LEU A 84 -3.25 -10.58 -0.13
CA LEU A 84 -4.02 -10.75 1.10
C LEU A 84 -5.48 -10.40 0.82
N TYR A 85 -6.40 -11.18 1.35
CA TYR A 85 -7.83 -10.98 1.15
C TYR A 85 -8.63 -11.13 2.43
N TRP A 86 -9.54 -10.22 2.68
CA TRP A 86 -10.51 -10.23 3.76
C TRP A 86 -11.92 -10.35 3.18
N LYS A 87 -12.47 -11.57 3.23
CA LYS A 87 -13.80 -11.85 2.64
C LYS A 87 -14.91 -11.01 3.25
N SER A 88 -14.92 -10.82 4.57
CA SER A 88 -15.95 -10.05 5.28
C SER A 88 -15.93 -8.54 4.95
N LEU A 89 -14.79 -8.03 4.50
CA LEU A 89 -14.58 -6.62 4.19
C LEU A 89 -14.55 -6.35 2.68
N ASP A 90 -14.52 -7.41 1.86
CA ASP A 90 -14.29 -7.36 0.40
C ASP A 90 -13.05 -6.53 0.04
N VAL A 91 -11.96 -6.73 0.78
CA VAL A 91 -10.68 -6.02 0.60
C VAL A 91 -9.61 -7.00 0.14
N ALA A 92 -8.92 -6.65 -0.93
CA ALA A 92 -7.73 -7.34 -1.42
C ALA A 92 -6.55 -6.37 -1.50
N LEU A 93 -5.38 -6.78 -1.00
CA LEU A 93 -4.15 -6.00 -1.05
C LEU A 93 -3.03 -6.85 -1.66
N SER A 94 -2.33 -6.34 -2.67
CA SER A 94 -1.23 -7.08 -3.30
C SER A 94 0.04 -6.99 -2.44
N ILE A 95 0.78 -8.09 -2.37
CA ILE A 95 2.04 -8.15 -1.62
C ILE A 95 3.11 -7.22 -2.21
N PRO A 96 3.30 -7.16 -3.54
CA PRO A 96 4.25 -6.21 -4.13
C PRO A 96 3.93 -4.75 -3.77
N ASP A 97 2.67 -4.33 -3.85
CA ASP A 97 2.26 -2.97 -3.52
C ASP A 97 2.51 -2.63 -2.04
N LEU A 98 2.16 -3.56 -1.13
CA LEU A 98 2.40 -3.39 0.30
C LEU A 98 3.89 -3.21 0.61
N LEU A 99 4.77 -3.96 -0.05
CA LEU A 99 6.22 -3.82 0.12
C LEU A 99 6.77 -2.52 -0.46
N MET A 100 6.10 -1.96 -1.48
CA MET A 100 6.41 -0.62 -2.01
C MET A 100 5.80 0.52 -1.18
N GLY A 101 5.09 0.18 -0.10
CA GLY A 101 4.44 1.18 0.75
C GLY A 101 3.11 1.70 0.19
N VAL A 102 2.49 0.98 -0.75
CA VAL A 102 1.18 1.32 -1.32
C VAL A 102 0.09 0.54 -0.58
N PHE A 103 -0.73 1.25 0.17
CA PHE A 103 -1.76 0.68 1.05
C PHE A 103 -3.19 0.93 0.55
N GLY A 104 -3.37 1.33 -0.69
CA GLY A 104 -4.68 1.60 -1.28
C GLY A 104 -4.61 2.45 -2.54
N SER A 105 -5.74 3.02 -2.94
CA SER A 105 -5.84 3.87 -4.11
C SER A 105 -4.96 5.13 -4.01
N LYS A 106 -4.67 5.76 -5.15
CA LYS A 106 -3.89 7.01 -5.18
C LYS A 106 -4.48 8.10 -4.28
N SER A 107 -5.79 8.27 -4.28
CA SER A 107 -6.49 9.25 -3.43
C SER A 107 -6.35 8.91 -1.94
N TRP A 108 -6.41 7.63 -1.58
CA TRP A 108 -6.16 7.16 -0.22
C TRP A 108 -4.74 7.48 0.21
N MET A 109 -3.73 7.16 -0.61
CA MET A 109 -2.33 7.41 -0.31
C MET A 109 -2.03 8.90 -0.15
N LEU A 110 -2.59 9.77 -1.00
CA LEU A 110 -2.45 11.21 -0.86
C LEU A 110 -3.02 11.73 0.47
N ARG A 111 -4.15 11.19 0.91
CA ARG A 111 -4.73 11.53 2.22
C ARG A 111 -3.81 11.11 3.37
N ILE A 112 -3.32 9.88 3.35
CA ILE A 112 -2.38 9.36 4.37
C ILE A 112 -1.11 10.20 4.45
N TYR A 113 -0.49 10.51 3.32
CA TYR A 113 0.72 11.34 3.29
C TYR A 113 0.46 12.76 3.78
N SER A 114 -0.69 13.34 3.46
CA SER A 114 -1.11 14.66 3.97
C SER A 114 -1.26 14.65 5.50
N GLU A 115 -1.89 13.61 6.06
CA GLU A 115 -2.03 13.45 7.51
C GLU A 115 -0.68 13.28 8.23
N ILE A 116 0.21 12.46 7.66
CA ILE A 116 1.57 12.27 8.18
C ILE A 116 2.34 13.59 8.13
N GLY A 117 2.29 14.31 7.00
CA GLY A 117 2.92 15.61 6.84
C GLY A 117 2.41 16.64 7.82
N ARG A 118 1.09 16.70 8.05
CA ARG A 118 0.47 17.58 9.04
C ARG A 118 0.93 17.25 10.46
N LYS A 119 0.96 15.99 10.85
CA LYS A 119 1.46 15.56 12.16
C LYS A 119 2.94 15.91 12.34
N GLY A 120 3.77 15.64 11.34
CA GLY A 120 5.19 16.02 11.37
C GLY A 120 5.42 17.53 11.40
N GLY A 121 4.58 18.30 10.66
CA GLY A 121 4.63 19.76 10.63
C GLY A 121 4.19 20.42 11.93
N SER A 122 3.22 19.85 12.62
CA SER A 122 2.70 20.39 13.89
C SER A 122 3.63 20.16 15.08
N GLN A 123 4.58 19.23 14.97
CA GLN A 123 5.54 18.98 16.04
C GLN A 123 6.62 20.06 16.05
N THR A 124 6.62 20.88 17.09
CA THR A 124 7.65 21.88 17.36
C THR A 124 8.65 21.31 18.36
N SER A 125 9.93 21.37 18.02
CA SER A 125 11.03 21.12 18.97
C SER A 125 11.86 22.39 19.13
N PRO A 126 12.61 22.56 20.25
CA PRO A 126 13.50 23.69 20.43
C PRO A 126 14.51 23.85 19.29
N ILE A 127 14.99 22.73 18.74
CA ILE A 127 15.92 22.69 17.60
C ILE A 127 15.24 23.21 16.34
N LYS A 128 14.01 22.76 16.05
CA LYS A 128 13.23 23.19 14.88
C LYS A 128 12.87 24.67 14.96
N ALA A 129 12.49 25.15 16.14
CA ALA A 129 12.20 26.55 16.37
C ALA A 129 13.45 27.45 16.18
N ARG A 130 14.62 26.99 16.63
CA ARG A 130 15.89 27.70 16.41
C ARG A 130 16.27 27.74 14.93
N ALA A 131 16.19 26.59 14.23
CA ALA A 131 16.45 26.53 12.79
C ALA A 131 15.51 27.42 11.98
N SER A 132 14.22 27.45 12.32
CA SER A 132 13.24 28.30 11.66
C SER A 132 13.54 29.81 11.85
N ARG A 133 13.92 30.21 13.06
CA ARG A 133 14.34 31.60 13.34
C ARG A 133 15.59 31.98 12.56
N HIS A 134 16.59 31.10 12.54
CA HIS A 134 17.84 31.32 11.79
C HIS A 134 17.55 31.47 10.29
N ASN A 135 16.78 30.57 9.70
CA ASN A 135 16.39 30.62 8.28
C ASN A 135 15.55 31.87 7.96
N GLY A 136 14.69 32.31 8.90
CA GLY A 136 13.93 33.54 8.75
C GLY A 136 14.81 34.81 8.70
N GLN A 137 15.93 34.81 9.42
CA GLN A 137 16.92 35.92 9.39
C GLN A 137 17.72 35.97 8.09
N LEU A 138 17.88 34.85 7.40
CA LEU A 138 18.58 34.77 6.10
C LEU A 138 17.76 35.30 4.92
N GLY A 139 16.53 35.72 5.15
CA GLY A 139 15.63 36.27 4.14
C GLY A 139 14.69 35.21 3.52
N GLY A 140 13.44 35.59 3.31
CA GLY A 140 12.44 34.78 2.62
C GLY A 140 12.62 34.82 1.09
N ARG A 141 11.65 34.20 0.39
CA ARG A 141 11.60 34.13 -1.08
C ARG A 141 11.81 35.55 -1.69
N PRO A 142 12.73 35.72 -2.64
CA PRO A 142 12.92 36.99 -3.32
C PRO A 142 11.60 37.52 -3.91
N LYS A 143 11.30 38.80 -3.69
CA LYS A 143 10.12 39.41 -4.31
C LYS A 143 10.29 39.32 -5.82
N LYS A 144 9.26 38.84 -6.54
CA LYS A 144 9.23 38.93 -8.01
C LYS A 144 9.42 40.41 -8.39
N ALA A 145 10.43 40.70 -9.21
CA ALA A 145 10.56 42.01 -9.84
C ALA A 145 9.28 42.26 -10.64
N SER A 146 8.57 43.34 -10.31
CA SER A 146 7.46 43.82 -11.13
C SER A 146 8.04 44.21 -12.49
N ALA A 147 7.60 43.55 -13.56
CA ALA A 147 7.88 43.97 -14.90
C ALA A 147 7.27 45.36 -15.10
N ALA A 148 8.11 46.32 -15.48
CA ALA A 148 7.70 47.65 -15.91
C ALA A 148 7.13 47.55 -17.33
#